data_6d8b3bdec60dcf8279a034f2a4bf29d4
#
_entry.id   6d8b3bdec60dcf8279a034f2a4bf29d4
#
_cell.length_a   1.000
_cell.length_b   1.000
_cell.length_c   1.000
_cell.angle_alpha   90.00
_cell.angle_beta   90.00
_cell.angle_gamma   90.00
#
_symmetry.space_group_name_H-M   'P 1'
#
loop_
_entity.id
_entity.type
_entity.pdbx_description
1 polymer ?
#
loop_
_entity_poly.entity_id
_entity_poly.type
_entity_poly.pdbx_seq_one_letter_code
_entity_poly.pdbx_strand_id
1 'polypeptide(L)'
;MSRLFWSGFVLSVTLAAQQPPPQPRTPIGAKVAPLGDGPFVIDTAEQHKIRVVVLAKGLSHPWSLAFLPGGDMLLTERPGRLRVIRNGVLDPAPVSGVPQVHGVRLYGLMDIALHPKFAENRLIYLTYTKAPVDGKVSTALARGRFDGSALTDVHDLLVTDRWEGPGSAARITFGGDGMLYMATGAASGNYAQEPGSLNGKVLRLRDDGTVPGDNPFAGRSGYRPEIYSLGHRNQLGLAVNPRNGELWSNENGPDGGDEINIIEAGKNYGWPTINYGRTYEGPRVSEVPWRDGMEPPLVFWVPSIAVSGMAFYTADRFPTWKGNVFVGSMRTGEIPGTGHLERIVLNEKQEELRRETMLSELHQRIRDVRQGPDGLLYLLTDEDPGAVLRIEPAP
;
A
#
# COMPACT_ATOMS: atom_id res chain seq x y z
N MET A 1 -32.55 66.65 37.49
CA MET A 1 -31.20 66.00 37.46
C MET A 1 -31.27 64.78 36.59
N SER A 2 -30.90 64.91 35.35
CA SER A 2 -30.93 63.83 34.36
C SER A 2 -29.56 63.21 34.23
N ARG A 3 -29.44 61.89 34.49
CA ARG A 3 -28.16 61.14 34.29
C ARG A 3 -28.24 60.44 32.92
N LEU A 4 -27.36 60.88 31.98
CA LEU A 4 -27.11 60.19 30.72
C LEU A 4 -26.21 58.98 31.01
N PHE A 5 -26.64 57.74 30.59
CA PHE A 5 -25.82 56.57 30.51
C PHE A 5 -25.21 56.49 29.09
N TRP A 6 -23.87 56.50 29.03
CA TRP A 6 -23.11 56.17 27.80
C TRP A 6 -22.87 54.68 27.77
N SER A 7 -23.44 53.98 26.79
CA SER A 7 -23.12 52.60 26.50
C SER A 7 -22.01 52.59 25.47
N GLY A 8 -20.79 52.22 25.90
CA GLY A 8 -19.68 51.96 25.00
C GLY A 8 -19.82 50.63 24.31
N PHE A 9 -19.95 50.63 22.99
CA PHE A 9 -19.84 49.44 22.16
C PHE A 9 -18.35 49.10 21.97
N VAL A 10 -17.88 47.96 22.54
CA VAL A 10 -16.56 47.42 22.27
C VAL A 10 -16.67 46.54 21.02
N LEU A 11 -16.16 47.01 19.90
CA LEU A 11 -16.03 46.24 18.68
C LEU A 11 -14.81 45.27 18.85
N SER A 12 -15.04 44.01 19.12
CA SER A 12 -13.99 42.97 19.10
C SER A 12 -13.66 42.64 17.64
N VAL A 13 -12.55 43.15 17.13
CA VAL A 13 -12.02 42.73 15.84
C VAL A 13 -11.25 41.44 16.05
N THR A 14 -11.85 40.32 15.71
CA THR A 14 -11.13 39.02 15.61
C THR A 14 -10.24 39.08 14.36
N LEU A 15 -8.93 39.24 14.57
CA LEU A 15 -7.95 38.99 13.53
C LEU A 15 -7.98 37.50 13.19
N ALA A 16 -8.59 37.15 12.07
CA ALA A 16 -8.40 35.84 11.48
C ALA A 16 -6.91 35.73 11.07
N ALA A 17 -6.16 34.88 11.73
CA ALA A 17 -4.79 34.60 11.34
C ALA A 17 -4.83 34.01 9.92
N GLN A 18 -4.34 34.78 8.94
CA GLN A 18 -4.14 34.29 7.58
C GLN A 18 -3.16 33.11 7.62
N GLN A 19 -3.60 31.95 7.17
CA GLN A 19 -2.70 30.82 7.00
C GLN A 19 -1.62 31.22 5.96
N PRO A 20 -0.34 30.87 6.21
CA PRO A 20 0.69 31.11 5.22
C PRO A 20 0.33 30.41 3.89
N PRO A 21 0.70 31.00 2.74
CA PRO A 21 0.45 30.37 1.46
C PRO A 21 1.08 28.98 1.43
N PRO A 22 0.43 28.01 0.77
CA PRO A 22 0.96 26.66 0.67
C PRO A 22 2.33 26.69 0.00
N GLN A 23 3.27 25.97 0.60
CA GLN A 23 4.62 25.84 0.04
C GLN A 23 4.56 25.15 -1.33
N PRO A 24 5.44 25.51 -2.27
CA PRO A 24 5.54 24.80 -3.54
C PRO A 24 5.79 23.32 -3.30
N ARG A 25 4.98 22.46 -3.91
CA ARG A 25 5.10 21.01 -3.72
C ARG A 25 6.21 20.43 -4.56
N THR A 26 6.96 19.51 -3.95
CA THR A 26 7.87 18.66 -4.70
C THR A 26 7.06 17.72 -5.59
N PRO A 27 7.34 17.65 -6.91
CA PRO A 27 6.64 16.73 -7.78
C PRO A 27 6.71 15.29 -7.29
N ILE A 28 5.62 14.53 -7.43
CA ILE A 28 5.63 13.08 -7.22
C ILE A 28 6.66 12.47 -8.17
N GLY A 29 7.60 11.68 -7.63
CA GLY A 29 8.70 11.09 -8.41
C GLY A 29 9.90 12.02 -8.61
N ALA A 30 10.06 13.08 -7.79
CA ALA A 30 11.32 13.82 -7.77
C ALA A 30 12.50 12.86 -7.57
N LYS A 31 13.54 13.05 -8.38
CA LYS A 31 14.73 12.19 -8.32
C LYS A 31 15.39 12.28 -6.96
N VAL A 32 15.76 11.12 -6.45
CA VAL A 32 16.59 10.96 -5.25
C VAL A 32 18.02 10.58 -5.65
N ALA A 33 18.93 10.55 -4.68
CA ALA A 33 20.30 10.11 -4.91
C ALA A 33 20.31 8.67 -5.48
N PRO A 34 21.14 8.38 -6.48
CA PRO A 34 21.28 7.03 -7.00
C PRO A 34 21.72 6.05 -5.90
N LEU A 35 21.09 4.89 -5.85
CA LEU A 35 21.51 3.83 -4.93
C LEU A 35 22.91 3.33 -5.31
N GLY A 36 23.83 3.28 -4.34
CA GLY A 36 25.16 2.66 -4.48
C GLY A 36 25.06 1.15 -4.77
N ASP A 37 26.19 0.48 -4.93
CA ASP A 37 26.22 -0.96 -5.25
C ASP A 37 26.14 -1.85 -3.99
N GLY A 38 26.36 -1.27 -2.81
CA GLY A 38 26.37 -2.04 -1.56
C GLY A 38 27.50 -3.10 -1.48
N PRO A 39 27.46 -4.05 -0.56
CA PRO A 39 26.48 -4.07 0.52
C PRO A 39 26.66 -2.92 1.50
N PHE A 40 25.55 -2.43 2.06
CA PHE A 40 25.58 -1.40 3.10
C PHE A 40 25.49 -2.09 4.47
N VAL A 41 26.37 -1.71 5.39
CA VAL A 41 26.30 -2.15 6.79
C VAL A 41 25.73 -1.01 7.60
N ILE A 42 24.60 -1.21 8.23
CA ILE A 42 23.80 -0.17 8.89
C ILE A 42 23.55 -0.60 10.34
N ASP A 43 23.81 0.31 11.26
CA ASP A 43 23.40 0.16 12.64
C ASP A 43 21.90 0.48 12.75
N THR A 44 21.13 -0.37 13.41
CA THR A 44 19.75 -0.05 13.76
C THR A 44 19.69 0.55 15.16
N ALA A 45 18.65 1.32 15.46
CA ALA A 45 18.49 1.92 16.78
C ALA A 45 18.27 0.86 17.87
N GLU A 46 17.78 -0.31 17.48
CA GLU A 46 17.49 -1.42 18.38
C GLU A 46 18.03 -2.76 17.85
N GLN A 47 18.94 -3.35 18.60
CA GLN A 47 19.27 -4.79 18.66
C GLN A 47 20.10 -5.39 17.53
N HIS A 48 19.99 -4.94 16.27
CA HIS A 48 20.68 -5.62 15.19
C HIS A 48 21.46 -4.65 14.31
N LYS A 49 22.71 -4.97 14.06
CA LYS A 49 23.43 -4.47 12.91
C LYS A 49 23.01 -5.30 11.69
N ILE A 50 22.67 -4.63 10.61
CA ILE A 50 22.15 -5.26 9.40
C ILE A 50 23.07 -5.03 8.21
N ARG A 51 23.02 -5.94 7.25
CA ARG A 51 23.65 -5.82 5.95
C ARG A 51 22.58 -5.77 4.88
N VAL A 52 22.57 -4.69 4.10
CA VAL A 52 21.64 -4.51 2.97
C VAL A 52 22.39 -4.84 1.69
N VAL A 53 21.98 -5.91 1.02
CA VAL A 53 22.56 -6.38 -0.23
C VAL A 53 21.69 -5.95 -1.40
N VAL A 54 22.29 -5.34 -2.42
CA VAL A 54 21.62 -5.02 -3.68
C VAL A 54 21.67 -6.25 -4.59
N LEU A 55 20.53 -6.89 -4.80
CA LEU A 55 20.43 -8.11 -5.59
C LEU A 55 20.30 -7.85 -7.09
N ALA A 56 19.51 -6.84 -7.44
CA ALA A 56 19.30 -6.45 -8.84
C ALA A 56 19.05 -4.95 -8.94
N LYS A 57 19.51 -4.34 -10.02
CA LYS A 57 19.29 -2.92 -10.40
C LYS A 57 18.73 -2.83 -11.81
N GLY A 58 18.40 -1.61 -12.23
CA GLY A 58 17.94 -1.32 -13.58
C GLY A 58 16.48 -1.65 -13.83
N LEU A 59 15.70 -1.78 -12.75
CA LEU A 59 14.26 -1.95 -12.82
C LEU A 59 13.57 -0.61 -12.99
N SER A 60 12.43 -0.58 -13.68
CA SER A 60 11.64 0.65 -13.85
C SER A 60 10.44 0.62 -12.92
N HIS A 61 10.52 1.39 -11.85
CA HIS A 61 9.46 1.46 -10.83
C HIS A 61 8.92 0.09 -10.42
N PRO A 62 9.78 -0.82 -9.88
CA PRO A 62 9.30 -2.13 -9.43
C PRO A 62 8.23 -1.95 -8.34
N TRP A 63 7.13 -2.72 -8.45
CA TRP A 63 5.96 -2.47 -7.62
C TRP A 63 5.69 -3.58 -6.59
N SER A 64 5.80 -4.83 -6.98
CA SER A 64 5.53 -5.97 -6.10
C SER A 64 6.41 -7.17 -6.41
N LEU A 65 6.71 -7.97 -5.40
CA LEU A 65 7.56 -9.15 -5.45
C LEU A 65 6.80 -10.39 -4.96
N ALA A 66 6.94 -11.50 -5.67
CA ALA A 66 6.46 -12.81 -5.25
C ALA A 66 7.56 -13.87 -5.41
N PHE A 67 7.70 -14.76 -4.41
CA PHE A 67 8.67 -15.85 -4.44
C PHE A 67 8.05 -17.11 -5.06
N LEU A 68 8.71 -17.66 -6.08
CA LEU A 68 8.38 -18.94 -6.66
C LEU A 68 8.85 -20.10 -5.75
N PRO A 69 8.18 -21.26 -5.78
CA PRO A 69 8.73 -22.46 -5.17
C PRO A 69 10.12 -22.74 -5.74
N GLY A 70 11.15 -22.78 -4.93
CA GLY A 70 12.53 -22.93 -5.38
C GLY A 70 13.39 -21.68 -5.20
N GLY A 71 12.78 -20.54 -4.84
CA GLY A 71 13.50 -19.32 -4.45
C GLY A 71 13.70 -18.27 -5.56
N ASP A 72 13.35 -18.57 -6.80
CA ASP A 72 13.28 -17.56 -7.86
C ASP A 72 12.18 -16.54 -7.54
N MET A 73 12.28 -15.34 -8.12
CA MET A 73 11.36 -14.26 -7.82
C MET A 73 10.67 -13.75 -9.10
N LEU A 74 9.37 -13.54 -9.02
CA LEU A 74 8.60 -12.73 -9.97
C LEU A 74 8.43 -11.33 -9.39
N LEU A 75 8.60 -10.32 -10.22
CA LEU A 75 8.35 -8.94 -9.83
C LEU A 75 7.66 -8.16 -10.95
N THR A 76 6.76 -7.28 -10.56
CA THR A 76 6.08 -6.37 -11.47
C THR A 76 6.82 -5.05 -11.56
N GLU A 77 6.92 -4.52 -12.79
CA GLU A 77 7.34 -3.14 -13.03
C GLU A 77 6.13 -2.33 -13.48
N ARG A 78 5.92 -1.17 -12.87
CA ARG A 78 4.74 -0.33 -13.11
C ARG A 78 4.47 -0.01 -14.59
N PRO A 79 5.47 0.21 -15.46
CA PRO A 79 5.21 0.41 -16.89
C PRO A 79 4.58 -0.76 -17.63
N GLY A 80 4.45 -1.95 -17.01
CA GLY A 80 3.72 -3.10 -17.58
C GLY A 80 4.57 -4.33 -17.84
N ARG A 81 5.76 -4.45 -17.27
CA ARG A 81 6.60 -5.64 -17.43
C ARG A 81 6.50 -6.52 -16.18
N LEU A 82 6.39 -7.82 -16.40
CA LEU A 82 6.62 -8.85 -15.38
C LEU A 82 8.03 -9.40 -15.58
N ARG A 83 8.85 -9.38 -14.54
CA ARG A 83 10.25 -9.79 -14.59
C ARG A 83 10.49 -11.01 -13.72
N VAL A 84 11.52 -11.74 -14.05
CA VAL A 84 12.00 -12.90 -13.29
C VAL A 84 13.40 -12.64 -12.79
N ILE A 85 13.70 -12.98 -11.53
CA ILE A 85 15.05 -13.10 -11.01
C ILE A 85 15.27 -14.59 -10.73
N ARG A 86 16.25 -15.19 -11.43
CA ARG A 86 16.61 -16.61 -11.31
C ARG A 86 17.98 -16.73 -10.65
N ASN A 87 18.06 -17.53 -9.59
CA ASN A 87 19.32 -17.70 -8.85
C ASN A 87 19.98 -16.34 -8.51
N GLY A 88 19.20 -15.31 -8.17
CA GLY A 88 19.69 -13.97 -7.84
C GLY A 88 20.05 -13.10 -9.05
N VAL A 89 19.86 -13.56 -10.29
CA VAL A 89 20.17 -12.81 -11.51
C VAL A 89 18.87 -12.40 -12.22
N LEU A 90 18.75 -11.09 -12.54
CA LEU A 90 17.63 -10.57 -13.31
C LEU A 90 17.67 -11.10 -14.75
N ASP A 91 16.62 -11.81 -15.16
CA ASP A 91 16.46 -12.26 -16.55
C ASP A 91 16.34 -11.00 -17.46
N PRO A 92 17.15 -10.87 -18.52
CA PRO A 92 17.04 -9.73 -19.42
C PRO A 92 15.70 -9.66 -20.15
N ALA A 93 15.07 -10.80 -20.44
CA ALA A 93 13.79 -10.86 -21.11
C ALA A 93 12.63 -10.76 -20.09
N PRO A 94 11.63 -9.89 -20.31
CA PRO A 94 10.42 -9.89 -19.52
C PRO A 94 9.56 -11.12 -19.84
N VAL A 95 8.71 -11.52 -18.89
CA VAL A 95 7.68 -12.53 -19.10
C VAL A 95 6.68 -12.02 -20.15
N SER A 96 6.41 -12.84 -21.16
CA SER A 96 5.42 -12.52 -22.20
C SER A 96 3.97 -12.83 -21.74
N GLY A 97 2.97 -12.34 -22.49
CA GLY A 97 1.56 -12.61 -22.19
C GLY A 97 0.95 -11.77 -21.06
N VAL A 98 1.68 -10.79 -20.53
CA VAL A 98 1.16 -9.83 -19.53
C VAL A 98 0.05 -8.97 -20.17
N PRO A 99 -1.05 -8.66 -19.46
CA PRO A 99 -2.07 -7.74 -19.97
C PRO A 99 -1.50 -6.39 -20.39
N GLN A 100 -2.10 -5.78 -21.40
CA GLN A 100 -1.77 -4.40 -21.73
C GLN A 100 -2.23 -3.46 -20.62
N VAL A 101 -1.31 -2.66 -20.08
CA VAL A 101 -1.58 -1.76 -18.95
C VAL A 101 -1.46 -0.29 -19.34
N HIS A 102 -2.15 0.57 -18.60
CA HIS A 102 -1.96 2.01 -18.67
C HIS A 102 -0.86 2.42 -17.68
N GLY A 103 0.40 2.36 -18.10
CA GLY A 103 1.61 2.59 -17.29
C GLY A 103 2.04 4.05 -17.24
N VAL A 104 1.19 4.97 -16.76
CA VAL A 104 1.47 6.41 -16.70
C VAL A 104 1.35 6.95 -15.27
N ARG A 105 2.37 7.67 -14.80
CA ARG A 105 2.43 8.25 -13.44
C ARG A 105 2.32 7.17 -12.35
N LEU A 106 1.20 7.12 -11.63
CA LEU A 106 0.93 6.14 -10.56
C LEU A 106 0.19 4.89 -11.06
N TYR A 107 -0.24 4.89 -12.30
CA TYR A 107 -0.95 3.78 -12.93
C TYR A 107 0.01 2.74 -13.52
N GLY A 108 -0.45 1.52 -13.70
CA GLY A 108 0.35 0.50 -14.35
C GLY A 108 0.05 -0.93 -13.92
N LEU A 109 1.05 -1.79 -14.07
CA LEU A 109 1.08 -3.13 -13.50
C LEU A 109 1.46 -3.02 -12.03
N MET A 110 0.63 -3.54 -11.14
CA MET A 110 0.75 -3.32 -9.71
C MET A 110 1.08 -4.60 -8.97
N ASP A 111 0.15 -5.21 -8.26
CA ASP A 111 0.45 -6.33 -7.39
C ASP A 111 0.50 -7.67 -8.13
N ILE A 112 1.22 -8.61 -7.54
CA ILE A 112 1.27 -10.02 -7.96
C ILE A 112 1.10 -10.92 -6.75
N ALA A 113 0.24 -11.93 -6.88
CA ALA A 113 0.11 -13.01 -5.90
C ALA A 113 0.13 -14.36 -6.61
N LEU A 114 0.79 -15.34 -5.98
CA LEU A 114 0.69 -16.72 -6.40
C LEU A 114 -0.54 -17.36 -5.77
N HIS A 115 -1.21 -18.24 -6.51
CA HIS A 115 -2.23 -19.09 -5.92
C HIS A 115 -1.65 -19.95 -4.79
N PRO A 116 -2.35 -20.20 -3.65
CA PRO A 116 -1.84 -21.04 -2.57
C PRO A 116 -1.38 -22.44 -3.00
N LYS A 117 -1.97 -22.96 -4.10
CA LYS A 117 -1.57 -24.25 -4.73
C LYS A 117 -0.78 -24.02 -6.03
N PHE A 118 0.05 -22.99 -6.08
CA PHE A 118 0.81 -22.63 -7.28
C PHE A 118 1.67 -23.80 -7.81
N ALA A 119 2.28 -24.60 -6.93
CA ALA A 119 3.08 -25.75 -7.34
C ALA A 119 2.28 -26.74 -8.23
N GLU A 120 0.96 -26.84 -8.02
CA GLU A 120 0.07 -27.74 -8.74
C GLU A 120 -0.53 -27.08 -9.99
N ASN A 121 -1.01 -25.82 -9.86
CA ASN A 121 -1.85 -25.17 -10.86
C ASN A 121 -1.16 -24.06 -11.66
N ARG A 122 0.00 -23.56 -11.20
CA ARG A 122 0.77 -22.49 -11.82
C ARG A 122 0.02 -21.17 -11.99
N LEU A 123 -1.07 -20.96 -11.24
CA LEU A 123 -1.88 -19.75 -11.33
C LEU A 123 -1.22 -18.59 -10.58
N ILE A 124 -1.21 -17.44 -11.26
CA ILE A 124 -0.83 -16.15 -10.65
C ILE A 124 -1.96 -15.15 -10.88
N TYR A 125 -2.01 -14.18 -10.00
CA TYR A 125 -2.97 -13.06 -10.03
C TYR A 125 -2.19 -11.77 -10.16
N LEU A 126 -2.68 -10.90 -11.03
CA LEU A 126 -2.09 -9.59 -11.28
C LEU A 126 -3.16 -8.52 -11.13
N THR A 127 -2.78 -7.39 -10.57
CA THR A 127 -3.62 -6.20 -10.61
C THR A 127 -2.98 -5.15 -11.51
N TYR A 128 -3.80 -4.42 -12.26
CA TYR A 128 -3.30 -3.42 -13.18
C TYR A 128 -4.34 -2.36 -13.52
N THR A 129 -3.88 -1.23 -14.05
CA THR A 129 -4.75 -0.17 -14.54
C THR A 129 -5.06 -0.39 -16.02
N LYS A 130 -6.33 -0.43 -16.37
CA LYS A 130 -6.80 -0.48 -17.77
C LYS A 130 -6.67 0.90 -18.43
N ALA A 131 -6.57 0.87 -19.76
CA ALA A 131 -6.55 2.11 -20.55
C ALA A 131 -7.77 2.99 -20.22
N PRO A 132 -7.58 4.32 -20.14
CA PRO A 132 -8.68 5.21 -19.80
C PRO A 132 -9.73 5.23 -20.89
N VAL A 133 -10.99 5.37 -20.48
CA VAL A 133 -12.13 5.66 -21.36
C VAL A 133 -12.76 6.93 -20.84
N ASP A 134 -12.93 7.92 -21.69
CA ASP A 134 -13.43 9.26 -21.35
C ASP A 134 -12.66 9.90 -20.17
N GLY A 135 -11.33 9.72 -20.17
CA GLY A 135 -10.45 10.25 -19.12
C GLY A 135 -10.50 9.50 -17.77
N LYS A 136 -11.36 8.50 -17.63
CA LYS A 136 -11.52 7.69 -16.41
C LYS A 136 -10.83 6.35 -16.53
N VAL A 137 -10.18 5.94 -15.45
CA VAL A 137 -9.47 4.66 -15.35
C VAL A 137 -10.25 3.65 -14.50
N SER A 138 -9.94 2.38 -14.67
CA SER A 138 -10.40 1.30 -13.80
C SER A 138 -9.23 0.39 -13.42
N THR A 139 -9.32 -0.23 -12.26
CA THR A 139 -8.38 -1.26 -11.81
C THR A 139 -8.94 -2.64 -12.16
N ALA A 140 -8.11 -3.49 -12.74
CA ALA A 140 -8.46 -4.87 -13.05
C ALA A 140 -7.69 -5.83 -12.15
N LEU A 141 -8.33 -6.94 -11.81
CA LEU A 141 -7.75 -8.15 -11.29
C LEU A 141 -7.77 -9.19 -12.39
N ALA A 142 -6.61 -9.66 -12.83
CA ALA A 142 -6.49 -10.73 -13.81
C ALA A 142 -5.87 -11.98 -13.18
N ARG A 143 -6.19 -13.14 -13.77
CA ARG A 143 -5.56 -14.43 -13.48
C ARG A 143 -4.94 -14.99 -14.76
N GLY A 144 -3.77 -15.61 -14.64
CA GLY A 144 -3.11 -16.32 -15.73
C GLY A 144 -2.32 -17.51 -15.20
N ARG A 145 -1.86 -18.36 -16.11
CA ARG A 145 -1.00 -19.51 -15.83
C ARG A 145 0.44 -19.16 -16.22
N PHE A 146 1.37 -19.31 -15.28
CA PHE A 146 2.79 -19.07 -15.52
C PHE A 146 3.53 -20.37 -15.84
N ASP A 147 4.11 -20.47 -17.04
CA ASP A 147 4.85 -21.65 -17.50
C ASP A 147 6.36 -21.62 -17.19
N GLY A 148 6.85 -20.50 -16.67
CA GLY A 148 8.28 -20.24 -16.41
C GLY A 148 8.84 -19.10 -17.25
N SER A 149 8.23 -18.76 -18.38
CA SER A 149 8.67 -17.70 -19.31
C SER A 149 7.53 -16.83 -19.84
N ALA A 150 6.32 -17.35 -19.82
CA ALA A 150 5.13 -16.69 -20.35
C ALA A 150 3.92 -16.86 -19.42
N LEU A 151 2.96 -15.96 -19.60
CA LEU A 151 1.60 -16.10 -19.08
C LEU A 151 0.68 -16.57 -20.20
N THR A 152 -0.09 -17.61 -19.91
CA THR A 152 -1.16 -18.14 -20.77
C THR A 152 -2.50 -18.05 -20.06
N ASP A 153 -3.59 -18.20 -20.79
CA ASP A 153 -4.97 -18.19 -20.26
C ASP A 153 -5.28 -16.94 -19.41
N VAL A 154 -4.70 -15.82 -19.80
CA VAL A 154 -4.86 -14.56 -19.05
C VAL A 154 -6.22 -13.95 -19.33
N HIS A 155 -6.98 -13.70 -18.26
CA HIS A 155 -8.29 -13.04 -18.34
C HIS A 155 -8.59 -12.26 -17.07
N ASP A 156 -9.41 -11.21 -17.21
CA ASP A 156 -9.87 -10.42 -16.09
C ASP A 156 -10.93 -11.19 -15.29
N LEU A 157 -10.73 -11.27 -13.98
CA LEU A 157 -11.70 -11.80 -13.02
C LEU A 157 -12.64 -10.70 -12.52
N LEU A 158 -12.12 -9.49 -12.38
CA LEU A 158 -12.85 -8.32 -11.91
C LEU A 158 -12.30 -7.05 -12.55
N VAL A 159 -13.19 -6.09 -12.82
CA VAL A 159 -12.83 -4.74 -13.22
C VAL A 159 -13.65 -3.77 -12.37
N THR A 160 -12.97 -2.83 -11.69
CA THR A 160 -13.66 -1.83 -10.86
C THR A 160 -14.37 -0.78 -11.70
N ASP A 161 -15.22 -0.01 -11.05
CA ASP A 161 -15.86 1.16 -11.67
C ASP A 161 -14.80 2.17 -12.13
N ARG A 162 -15.11 2.87 -13.22
CA ARG A 162 -14.24 3.94 -13.74
C ARG A 162 -14.33 5.19 -12.87
N TRP A 163 -13.20 5.82 -12.61
CA TRP A 163 -13.13 7.04 -11.83
C TRP A 163 -11.98 7.97 -12.29
N GLU A 164 -11.99 9.21 -11.82
CA GLU A 164 -11.09 10.26 -12.32
C GLU A 164 -9.82 10.43 -11.49
N GLY A 165 -9.68 9.72 -10.39
CA GLY A 165 -8.60 9.93 -9.43
C GLY A 165 -7.33 9.15 -9.70
N PRO A 166 -6.19 9.59 -9.14
CA PRO A 166 -4.99 8.78 -9.10
C PRO A 166 -5.23 7.62 -8.13
N GLY A 167 -5.46 6.41 -8.65
CA GLY A 167 -5.54 5.19 -7.87
C GLY A 167 -4.30 4.34 -8.11
N SER A 168 -3.53 4.09 -7.07
CA SER A 168 -2.44 3.13 -7.08
C SER A 168 -2.68 1.96 -6.12
N ALA A 169 -3.82 1.94 -5.44
CA ALA A 169 -4.21 0.86 -4.56
C ALA A 169 -4.77 -0.30 -5.38
N ALA A 170 -4.12 -1.43 -5.26
CA ALA A 170 -4.54 -2.67 -5.91
C ALA A 170 -3.84 -3.88 -5.30
N ARG A 171 -3.58 -3.85 -3.98
CA ARG A 171 -2.96 -4.99 -3.28
C ARG A 171 -3.91 -6.18 -3.23
N ILE A 172 -3.34 -7.37 -3.38
CA ILE A 172 -4.05 -8.63 -3.29
C ILE A 172 -3.33 -9.59 -2.35
N THR A 173 -4.10 -10.40 -1.63
CA THR A 173 -3.59 -11.49 -0.81
C THR A 173 -4.63 -12.60 -0.68
N PHE A 174 -4.18 -13.83 -0.46
CA PHE A 174 -5.07 -14.91 -0.05
C PHE A 174 -5.20 -14.94 1.47
N GLY A 175 -6.42 -14.96 1.98
CA GLY A 175 -6.71 -15.15 3.39
C GLY A 175 -6.55 -16.59 3.85
N GLY A 176 -6.54 -16.82 5.15
CA GLY A 176 -6.54 -18.16 5.74
C GLY A 176 -7.80 -18.98 5.41
N ASP A 177 -8.86 -18.31 4.98
CA ASP A 177 -10.10 -18.91 4.48
C ASP A 177 -10.04 -19.35 3.01
N GLY A 178 -8.89 -19.15 2.36
CA GLY A 178 -8.67 -19.47 0.95
C GLY A 178 -9.28 -18.49 -0.04
N MET A 179 -9.92 -17.41 0.44
CA MET A 179 -10.47 -16.35 -0.41
C MET A 179 -9.38 -15.37 -0.85
N LEU A 180 -9.57 -14.76 -2.00
CA LEU A 180 -8.75 -13.68 -2.50
C LEU A 180 -9.30 -12.34 -2.04
N TYR A 181 -8.49 -11.57 -1.35
CA TYR A 181 -8.80 -10.21 -0.93
C TYR A 181 -8.08 -9.21 -1.84
N MET A 182 -8.80 -8.17 -2.28
CA MET A 182 -8.27 -7.10 -3.12
C MET A 182 -8.62 -5.74 -2.55
N ALA A 183 -7.60 -4.93 -2.33
CA ALA A 183 -7.75 -3.52 -1.96
C ALA A 183 -7.95 -2.67 -3.22
N THR A 184 -8.81 -1.65 -3.15
CA THR A 184 -9.08 -0.71 -4.24
C THR A 184 -9.04 0.73 -3.76
N GLY A 185 -8.56 1.66 -4.58
CA GLY A 185 -8.39 3.06 -4.20
C GLY A 185 -9.61 3.95 -4.48
N ALA A 186 -9.77 5.01 -3.67
CA ALA A 186 -10.70 6.12 -3.86
C ALA A 186 -10.11 7.41 -3.26
N ALA A 187 -9.00 7.87 -3.79
CA ALA A 187 -8.26 9.02 -3.24
C ALA A 187 -9.00 10.37 -3.40
N SER A 188 -10.02 10.43 -4.25
CA SER A 188 -10.87 11.61 -4.48
C SER A 188 -12.34 11.22 -4.56
N GLY A 189 -13.23 12.19 -4.43
CA GLY A 189 -14.68 11.96 -4.44
C GLY A 189 -15.18 11.19 -3.22
N ASN A 190 -16.41 10.71 -3.28
CA ASN A 190 -17.06 9.97 -2.18
C ASN A 190 -17.19 8.47 -2.43
N TYR A 191 -16.52 7.95 -3.45
CA TYR A 191 -16.61 6.52 -3.86
C TYR A 191 -16.40 5.54 -2.71
N ALA A 192 -15.51 5.87 -1.76
CA ALA A 192 -15.24 5.00 -0.61
C ALA A 192 -16.46 4.75 0.26
N GLN A 193 -17.38 5.72 0.35
CA GLN A 193 -18.64 5.63 1.12
C GLN A 193 -19.82 5.13 0.28
N GLU A 194 -19.68 5.07 -1.05
CA GLU A 194 -20.75 4.62 -1.95
C GLU A 194 -20.82 3.09 -1.98
N PRO A 195 -21.94 2.48 -1.53
CA PRO A 195 -22.05 1.02 -1.47
C PRO A 195 -22.17 0.37 -2.86
N GLY A 196 -22.57 1.13 -3.88
CA GLY A 196 -22.64 0.68 -5.27
C GLY A 196 -21.33 0.74 -6.03
N SER A 197 -20.26 1.30 -5.44
CA SER A 197 -18.94 1.41 -6.05
C SER A 197 -17.97 0.39 -5.47
N LEU A 198 -17.10 -0.17 -6.34
CA LEU A 198 -15.98 -1.03 -5.95
C LEU A 198 -14.70 -0.25 -5.59
N ASN A 199 -14.70 1.07 -5.75
CA ASN A 199 -13.54 1.90 -5.42
C ASN A 199 -13.53 2.28 -3.93
N GLY A 200 -12.36 2.28 -3.30
CA GLY A 200 -12.20 2.57 -1.87
C GLY A 200 -12.73 1.45 -0.96
N LYS A 201 -12.46 0.22 -1.33
CA LYS A 201 -12.97 -0.99 -0.68
C LYS A 201 -11.85 -2.01 -0.43
N VAL A 202 -12.09 -2.93 0.48
CA VAL A 202 -11.51 -4.27 0.39
C VAL A 202 -12.61 -5.18 -0.16
N LEU A 203 -12.27 -5.90 -1.22
CA LEU A 203 -13.13 -6.88 -1.89
C LEU A 203 -12.73 -8.29 -1.47
N ARG A 204 -13.69 -9.23 -1.39
CA ARG A 204 -13.44 -10.64 -1.10
C ARG A 204 -14.08 -11.52 -2.16
N LEU A 205 -13.28 -12.34 -2.82
CA LEU A 205 -13.62 -13.14 -3.97
C LEU A 205 -13.12 -14.58 -3.78
N ARG A 206 -13.68 -15.53 -4.51
CA ARG A 206 -13.03 -16.82 -4.72
C ARG A 206 -11.86 -16.68 -5.69
N ASP A 207 -11.05 -17.71 -5.79
CA ASP A 207 -9.88 -17.77 -6.68
C ASP A 207 -10.26 -17.70 -8.19
N ASP A 208 -11.50 -17.97 -8.53
CA ASP A 208 -12.06 -17.82 -9.89
C ASP A 208 -12.74 -16.47 -10.15
N GLY A 209 -12.72 -15.56 -9.17
CA GLY A 209 -13.35 -14.24 -9.25
C GLY A 209 -14.82 -14.21 -8.87
N THR A 210 -15.45 -15.36 -8.59
CA THR A 210 -16.84 -15.40 -8.14
C THR A 210 -16.99 -14.89 -6.71
N VAL A 211 -18.18 -14.37 -6.40
CA VAL A 211 -18.48 -13.79 -5.10
C VAL A 211 -18.91 -14.87 -4.10
N PRO A 212 -18.28 -14.95 -2.91
CA PRO A 212 -18.75 -15.82 -1.84
C PRO A 212 -20.12 -15.39 -1.32
N GLY A 213 -21.02 -16.36 -1.08
CA GLY A 213 -22.37 -16.08 -0.59
C GLY A 213 -22.43 -15.59 0.85
N ASP A 214 -21.34 -15.75 1.60
CA ASP A 214 -21.16 -15.31 2.98
C ASP A 214 -20.45 -13.94 3.10
N ASN A 215 -20.26 -13.20 2.00
CA ASN A 215 -19.78 -11.83 2.06
C ASN A 215 -20.77 -10.94 2.83
N PRO A 216 -20.26 -9.94 3.60
CA PRO A 216 -21.10 -9.18 4.55
C PRO A 216 -22.22 -8.38 3.89
N PHE A 217 -22.10 -8.09 2.61
CA PHE A 217 -23.10 -7.34 1.84
C PHE A 217 -23.80 -8.18 0.77
N ALA A 218 -23.55 -9.49 0.71
CA ALA A 218 -24.24 -10.39 -0.22
C ALA A 218 -25.76 -10.36 0.03
N GLY A 219 -26.53 -10.14 -1.04
CA GLY A 219 -28.00 -10.04 -0.96
C GLY A 219 -28.53 -8.72 -0.42
N ARG A 220 -27.69 -7.78 0.02
CA ARG A 220 -28.10 -6.45 0.50
C ARG A 220 -28.35 -5.51 -0.67
N SER A 221 -29.59 -5.02 -0.79
CA SER A 221 -30.00 -4.09 -1.85
C SER A 221 -29.14 -2.81 -1.81
N GLY A 222 -28.69 -2.35 -2.98
CA GLY A 222 -27.86 -1.16 -3.14
C GLY A 222 -26.37 -1.36 -2.87
N TYR A 223 -25.93 -2.53 -2.39
CA TYR A 223 -24.53 -2.86 -2.16
C TYR A 223 -23.99 -3.79 -3.24
N ARG A 224 -22.74 -3.59 -3.62
CA ARG A 224 -21.99 -4.55 -4.41
C ARG A 224 -21.63 -5.75 -3.54
N PRO A 225 -21.94 -6.99 -3.96
CA PRO A 225 -21.73 -8.17 -3.13
C PRO A 225 -20.27 -8.58 -2.97
N GLU A 226 -19.37 -8.04 -3.79
CA GLU A 226 -17.91 -8.23 -3.70
C GLU A 226 -17.29 -7.55 -2.47
N ILE A 227 -17.97 -6.54 -1.91
CA ILE A 227 -17.43 -5.69 -0.84
C ILE A 227 -17.30 -6.50 0.46
N TYR A 228 -16.09 -6.44 1.05
CA TYR A 228 -15.79 -6.96 2.39
C TYR A 228 -15.77 -5.85 3.44
N SER A 229 -15.11 -4.71 3.13
CA SER A 229 -15.11 -3.48 3.92
C SER A 229 -15.12 -2.24 3.04
N LEU A 230 -15.45 -1.08 3.60
CA LEU A 230 -15.56 0.18 2.86
C LEU A 230 -14.92 1.34 3.62
N GLY A 231 -14.83 2.50 2.97
CA GLY A 231 -14.29 3.70 3.59
C GLY A 231 -12.76 3.79 3.53
N HIS A 232 -12.14 3.26 2.49
CA HIS A 232 -10.70 3.27 2.28
C HIS A 232 -10.27 4.29 1.23
N ARG A 233 -9.07 4.86 1.41
CA ARG A 233 -8.52 5.86 0.49
C ARG A 233 -7.58 5.27 -0.56
N ASN A 234 -6.42 4.76 -0.14
CA ASN A 234 -5.38 4.27 -1.05
C ASN A 234 -4.49 3.24 -0.35
N GLN A 235 -4.94 2.01 -0.32
CA GLN A 235 -4.30 0.91 0.38
C GLN A 235 -3.12 0.39 -0.44
N LEU A 236 -1.91 0.49 0.10
CA LEU A 236 -0.66 0.05 -0.55
C LEU A 236 0.03 -1.12 0.15
N GLY A 237 -0.50 -1.60 1.25
CA GLY A 237 -0.13 -2.84 1.91
C GLY A 237 -1.37 -3.63 2.28
N LEU A 238 -1.31 -4.94 2.10
CA LEU A 238 -2.34 -5.90 2.49
C LEU A 238 -1.65 -7.19 2.91
N ALA A 239 -1.82 -7.61 4.15
CA ALA A 239 -1.13 -8.78 4.70
C ALA A 239 -2.03 -9.52 5.68
N VAL A 240 -1.85 -10.83 5.78
CA VAL A 240 -2.51 -11.67 6.78
C VAL A 240 -1.60 -11.78 8.00
N ASN A 241 -2.12 -11.46 9.18
CA ASN A 241 -1.41 -11.65 10.43
C ASN A 241 -1.21 -13.15 10.69
N PRO A 242 0.04 -13.65 10.74
CA PRO A 242 0.32 -15.08 10.85
C PRO A 242 -0.05 -15.67 12.22
N ARG A 243 -0.32 -14.83 13.22
CA ARG A 243 -0.68 -15.29 14.58
C ARG A 243 -2.14 -15.70 14.71
N ASN A 244 -3.04 -15.03 14.01
CA ASN A 244 -4.48 -15.19 14.20
C ASN A 244 -5.30 -15.20 12.91
N GLY A 245 -4.66 -14.97 11.73
CA GLY A 245 -5.33 -14.97 10.43
C GLY A 245 -6.07 -13.69 10.07
N GLU A 246 -5.98 -12.64 10.89
CA GLU A 246 -6.59 -11.34 10.61
C GLU A 246 -5.99 -10.69 9.36
N LEU A 247 -6.83 -10.04 8.59
CA LEU A 247 -6.39 -9.24 7.44
C LEU A 247 -6.03 -7.84 7.91
N TRP A 248 -4.82 -7.39 7.59
CA TRP A 248 -4.34 -6.06 7.89
C TRP A 248 -4.07 -5.29 6.61
N SER A 249 -4.40 -4.00 6.61
CA SER A 249 -4.10 -3.08 5.50
C SER A 249 -3.41 -1.85 6.01
N ASN A 250 -2.48 -1.30 5.21
CA ASN A 250 -2.05 0.07 5.38
C ASN A 250 -2.54 0.93 4.20
N GLU A 251 -2.75 2.20 4.45
CA GLU A 251 -3.21 3.12 3.43
C GLU A 251 -2.66 4.53 3.57
N ASN A 252 -2.49 5.21 2.43
CA ASN A 252 -2.05 6.59 2.41
C ASN A 252 -3.20 7.54 2.73
N GLY A 253 -3.00 8.42 3.70
CA GLY A 253 -3.68 9.69 3.78
C GLY A 253 -3.21 10.65 2.67
N PRO A 254 -3.76 11.87 2.59
CA PRO A 254 -3.22 12.87 1.67
C PRO A 254 -1.95 13.52 2.23
N ASP A 255 -2.07 14.57 3.02
CA ASP A 255 -0.97 15.24 3.72
C ASP A 255 -1.13 15.00 5.22
N GLY A 256 -0.65 13.85 5.70
CA GLY A 256 -0.95 13.27 7.01
C GLY A 256 -2.08 12.26 6.96
N GLY A 257 -2.19 11.44 8.01
CA GLY A 257 -3.21 10.42 8.15
C GLY A 257 -2.98 9.16 7.31
N ASP A 258 -1.73 8.77 7.10
CA ASP A 258 -1.41 7.39 6.72
C ASP A 258 -1.78 6.47 7.88
N GLU A 259 -2.25 5.27 7.59
CA GLU A 259 -2.87 4.39 8.58
C GLU A 259 -2.48 2.93 8.41
N ILE A 260 -2.56 2.17 9.52
CA ILE A 260 -2.72 0.71 9.51
C ILE A 260 -4.05 0.37 10.15
N ASN A 261 -4.79 -0.50 9.49
CA ASN A 261 -6.11 -0.96 9.89
C ASN A 261 -6.16 -2.50 9.97
N ILE A 262 -6.85 -3.03 10.97
CA ILE A 262 -7.29 -4.44 11.01
C ILE A 262 -8.62 -4.50 10.27
N ILE A 263 -8.68 -5.28 9.21
CA ILE A 263 -9.80 -5.30 8.29
C ILE A 263 -10.84 -6.34 8.70
N GLU A 264 -12.02 -5.90 9.04
CA GLU A 264 -13.15 -6.74 9.46
C GLU A 264 -14.31 -6.66 8.46
N ALA A 265 -15.07 -7.75 8.40
CA ALA A 265 -16.24 -7.89 7.55
C ALA A 265 -17.31 -6.81 7.85
N GLY A 266 -17.76 -6.11 6.84
CA GLY A 266 -18.86 -5.15 6.93
C GLY A 266 -18.51 -3.81 7.56
N LYS A 267 -17.26 -3.58 7.98
CA LYS A 267 -16.81 -2.36 8.65
C LYS A 267 -16.53 -1.22 7.69
N ASN A 268 -16.63 0.01 8.20
CA ASN A 268 -16.37 1.26 7.50
C ASN A 268 -15.18 1.99 8.14
N TYR A 269 -14.11 2.21 7.37
CA TYR A 269 -12.87 2.84 7.81
C TYR A 269 -12.82 4.36 7.59
N GLY A 270 -13.95 4.93 7.22
CA GLY A 270 -14.29 6.33 7.41
C GLY A 270 -13.84 7.31 6.34
N TRP A 271 -12.92 6.98 5.42
CA TRP A 271 -12.51 7.92 4.36
C TRP A 271 -13.69 8.33 3.48
N PRO A 272 -13.89 9.63 3.15
CA PRO A 272 -13.17 10.83 3.63
C PRO A 272 -13.81 11.49 4.86
N THR A 273 -14.79 10.85 5.50
CA THR A 273 -15.62 11.41 6.58
C THR A 273 -14.83 11.64 7.86
N ILE A 274 -13.91 10.73 8.19
CA ILE A 274 -12.92 10.88 9.27
C ILE A 274 -11.52 10.78 8.68
N ASN A 275 -10.58 11.60 9.15
CA ASN A 275 -9.18 11.56 8.73
C ASN A 275 -8.32 12.45 9.62
N TYR A 276 -7.03 12.14 9.75
CA TYR A 276 -6.04 12.91 10.50
C TYR A 276 -5.28 13.95 9.66
N GLY A 277 -5.45 13.92 8.33
CA GLY A 277 -4.64 14.69 7.39
C GLY A 277 -5.33 15.93 6.84
N ARG A 278 -4.58 16.62 5.98
CA ARG A 278 -5.01 17.77 5.20
C ARG A 278 -5.10 17.40 3.73
N THR A 279 -5.93 18.12 2.98
CA THR A 279 -5.84 18.03 1.53
C THR A 279 -4.49 18.60 1.06
N TYR A 280 -4.11 18.26 -0.14
CA TYR A 280 -2.89 18.80 -0.70
C TYR A 280 -2.94 20.34 -0.94
N GLU A 281 -4.08 20.96 -0.93
CA GLU A 281 -4.29 22.41 -0.99
C GLU A 281 -4.23 23.10 0.38
N GLY A 282 -4.13 22.31 1.49
CA GLY A 282 -3.94 22.80 2.85
C GLY A 282 -5.10 22.64 3.82
N PRO A 283 -6.39 22.73 3.42
CA PRO A 283 -7.50 22.51 4.34
C PRO A 283 -7.51 21.09 4.94
N ARG A 284 -8.10 20.93 6.11
CA ARG A 284 -8.35 19.61 6.68
C ARG A 284 -9.28 18.80 5.78
N VAL A 285 -9.04 17.50 5.69
CA VAL A 285 -9.97 16.58 4.99
C VAL A 285 -11.26 16.46 5.77
N SER A 286 -11.16 16.32 7.09
CA SER A 286 -12.28 16.18 8.02
C SER A 286 -12.04 17.03 9.26
N GLU A 287 -13.11 17.53 9.87
CA GLU A 287 -13.03 18.23 11.16
C GLU A 287 -12.89 17.28 12.36
N VAL A 288 -13.15 15.97 12.14
CA VAL A 288 -13.10 14.96 13.19
C VAL A 288 -12.25 13.75 12.77
N PRO A 289 -11.39 13.25 13.65
CA PRO A 289 -10.61 12.04 13.38
C PRO A 289 -11.38 10.75 13.72
N TRP A 290 -12.54 10.85 14.36
CA TRP A 290 -13.34 9.75 14.83
C TRP A 290 -14.85 10.02 14.72
N ARG A 291 -15.63 8.98 14.48
CA ARG A 291 -17.11 9.02 14.45
C ARG A 291 -17.68 7.64 14.75
N ASP A 292 -18.82 7.58 15.45
CA ASP A 292 -19.57 6.35 15.69
C ASP A 292 -19.88 5.62 14.38
N GLY A 293 -19.68 4.29 14.37
CA GLY A 293 -19.92 3.44 13.22
C GLY A 293 -18.80 3.46 12.15
N MET A 294 -17.68 4.11 12.46
CA MET A 294 -16.45 4.09 11.67
C MET A 294 -15.29 3.59 12.53
N GLU A 295 -14.46 2.73 11.94
CA GLU A 295 -13.32 2.12 12.64
C GLU A 295 -12.13 3.07 12.66
N PRO A 296 -11.55 3.37 13.83
CA PRO A 296 -10.32 4.13 13.92
C PRO A 296 -9.12 3.26 13.51
N PRO A 297 -8.04 3.86 12.99
CA PRO A 297 -6.83 3.12 12.68
C PRO A 297 -6.14 2.59 13.94
N LEU A 298 -5.47 1.44 13.80
CA LEU A 298 -4.60 0.89 14.83
C LEU A 298 -3.32 1.74 15.01
N VAL A 299 -2.76 2.18 13.89
CA VAL A 299 -1.56 3.02 13.80
C VAL A 299 -1.81 4.12 12.79
N PHE A 300 -1.33 5.33 13.07
CA PHE A 300 -1.39 6.42 12.09
C PHE A 300 -0.12 7.29 12.11
N TRP A 301 0.10 8.05 11.04
CA TRP A 301 1.24 8.96 10.87
C TRP A 301 0.78 10.36 10.48
N VAL A 302 1.30 11.35 11.22
CA VAL A 302 1.20 12.78 10.91
C VAL A 302 2.55 13.41 11.25
N PRO A 303 3.34 13.82 10.25
CA PRO A 303 3.07 13.82 8.80
C PRO A 303 2.98 12.42 8.21
N SER A 304 2.42 12.31 6.99
CA SER A 304 2.44 11.07 6.20
C SER A 304 3.87 10.60 5.94
N ILE A 305 4.06 9.28 5.94
CA ILE A 305 5.31 8.66 5.48
C ILE A 305 5.17 8.04 4.09
N ALA A 306 4.00 8.20 3.47
CA ALA A 306 3.62 7.58 2.21
C ALA A 306 3.80 6.05 2.28
N VAL A 307 3.06 5.41 3.19
CA VAL A 307 3.12 3.96 3.44
C VAL A 307 2.94 3.15 2.15
N SER A 308 3.57 1.99 2.09
CA SER A 308 3.58 1.13 0.91
C SER A 308 3.43 -0.35 1.28
N GLY A 309 4.25 -1.27 0.75
CA GLY A 309 4.19 -2.68 1.11
C GLY A 309 4.33 -2.92 2.61
N MET A 310 3.67 -3.97 3.10
CA MET A 310 3.66 -4.35 4.51
C MET A 310 3.87 -5.85 4.65
N ALA A 311 4.67 -6.25 5.64
CA ALA A 311 4.91 -7.65 5.96
C ALA A 311 5.03 -7.87 7.47
N PHE A 312 4.50 -8.99 7.95
CA PHE A 312 4.82 -9.53 9.27
C PHE A 312 6.11 -10.34 9.19
N TYR A 313 7.00 -10.17 10.14
CA TYR A 313 8.20 -10.98 10.23
C TYR A 313 7.96 -12.20 11.12
N THR A 314 8.25 -13.41 10.60
CA THR A 314 7.96 -14.68 11.30
C THR A 314 9.17 -15.60 11.45
N ALA A 315 10.26 -15.29 10.75
CA ALA A 315 11.43 -16.15 10.66
C ALA A 315 12.38 -15.99 11.85
N ASP A 316 13.41 -16.86 11.90
CA ASP A 316 14.40 -16.91 12.98
C ASP A 316 15.72 -16.22 12.63
N ARG A 317 15.86 -15.62 11.43
CA ARG A 317 17.08 -14.88 11.05
C ARG A 317 17.31 -13.63 11.89
N PHE A 318 16.21 -13.00 12.32
CA PHE A 318 16.19 -11.91 13.29
C PHE A 318 15.22 -12.25 14.42
N PRO A 319 15.65 -13.04 15.42
CA PRO A 319 14.72 -13.60 16.42
C PRO A 319 13.91 -12.56 17.19
N THR A 320 14.51 -11.39 17.46
CA THR A 320 13.87 -10.29 18.19
C THR A 320 12.89 -9.49 17.32
N TRP A 321 12.87 -9.68 16.00
CA TRP A 321 11.91 -9.08 15.08
C TRP A 321 10.66 -9.95 14.86
N LYS A 322 10.66 -11.17 15.40
CA LYS A 322 9.55 -12.10 15.23
C LYS A 322 8.25 -11.51 15.78
N GLY A 323 7.22 -11.47 14.94
CA GLY A 323 5.92 -10.85 15.25
C GLY A 323 5.85 -9.33 15.01
N ASN A 324 6.96 -8.69 14.62
CA ASN A 324 6.92 -7.27 14.26
C ASN A 324 6.35 -7.07 12.86
N VAL A 325 5.82 -5.88 12.62
CA VAL A 325 5.32 -5.41 11.32
C VAL A 325 6.35 -4.52 10.68
N PHE A 326 6.63 -4.75 9.40
CA PHE A 326 7.50 -3.91 8.59
C PHE A 326 6.68 -3.20 7.51
N VAL A 327 6.83 -1.90 7.39
CA VAL A 327 6.10 -1.04 6.45
C VAL A 327 7.11 -0.25 5.62
N GLY A 328 6.98 -0.30 4.30
CA GLY A 328 7.76 0.56 3.42
C GLY A 328 7.23 1.99 3.49
N SER A 329 8.15 2.95 3.49
CA SER A 329 7.88 4.38 3.38
C SER A 329 8.48 4.92 2.09
N MET A 330 7.71 5.73 1.37
CA MET A 330 8.22 6.33 0.13
C MET A 330 8.76 7.74 0.32
N ARG A 331 8.30 8.46 1.33
CA ARG A 331 8.85 9.77 1.78
C ARG A 331 8.10 10.24 3.03
N THR A 332 8.73 11.04 3.84
CA THR A 332 8.10 11.71 4.99
C THR A 332 7.61 13.09 4.57
N GLY A 333 6.32 13.35 4.72
CA GLY A 333 5.69 14.58 4.24
C GLY A 333 5.99 14.81 2.75
N GLU A 334 6.34 16.05 2.39
CA GLU A 334 6.67 16.43 1.02
C GLU A 334 8.18 16.44 0.74
N ILE A 335 9.02 15.81 1.60
CA ILE A 335 10.49 15.87 1.51
C ILE A 335 11.03 14.70 0.69
N PRO A 336 11.66 14.94 -0.48
CA PRO A 336 12.28 13.88 -1.28
C PRO A 336 13.45 13.22 -0.56
N GLY A 337 13.71 11.93 -0.86
CA GLY A 337 14.85 11.20 -0.33
C GLY A 337 14.75 10.86 1.17
N THR A 338 13.55 10.93 1.75
CA THR A 338 13.28 10.55 3.14
C THR A 338 12.51 9.23 3.26
N GLY A 339 12.43 8.46 2.16
CA GLY A 339 11.90 7.11 2.20
C GLY A 339 12.73 6.20 3.11
N HIS A 340 12.07 5.27 3.76
CA HIS A 340 12.68 4.41 4.77
C HIS A 340 11.88 3.11 4.94
N LEU A 341 12.37 2.22 5.79
CA LEU A 341 11.65 1.06 6.29
C LEU A 341 11.24 1.33 7.73
N GLU A 342 9.95 1.23 8.03
CA GLU A 342 9.44 1.36 9.39
C GLU A 342 9.22 -0.02 10.00
N ARG A 343 9.80 -0.27 11.18
CA ARG A 343 9.54 -1.46 12.01
C ARG A 343 8.62 -1.08 13.15
N ILE A 344 7.50 -1.78 13.30
CA ILE A 344 6.51 -1.54 14.37
C ILE A 344 6.50 -2.75 15.30
N VAL A 345 6.69 -2.48 16.58
CA VAL A 345 6.64 -3.48 17.64
C VAL A 345 5.29 -3.41 18.31
N LEU A 346 4.61 -4.55 18.37
CA LEU A 346 3.28 -4.69 18.96
C LEU A 346 3.34 -5.56 20.22
N ASN A 347 2.43 -5.31 21.17
CA ASN A 347 2.20 -6.19 22.29
C ASN A 347 1.28 -7.37 21.90
N GLU A 348 0.96 -8.23 22.89
CA GLU A 348 0.09 -9.38 22.68
C GLU A 348 -1.36 -9.01 22.28
N LYS A 349 -1.80 -7.81 22.63
CA LYS A 349 -3.10 -7.24 22.26
C LYS A 349 -3.09 -6.51 20.93
N GLN A 350 -1.97 -6.55 20.22
CA GLN A 350 -1.76 -5.85 18.94
C GLN A 350 -1.69 -4.31 19.08
N GLU A 351 -1.51 -3.79 20.29
CA GLU A 351 -1.30 -2.36 20.51
C GLU A 351 0.16 -2.00 20.18
N GLU A 352 0.36 -0.84 19.53
CA GLU A 352 1.70 -0.35 19.22
C GLU A 352 2.46 0.00 20.50
N LEU A 353 3.64 -0.59 20.67
CA LEU A 353 4.57 -0.25 21.75
C LEU A 353 5.58 0.79 21.30
N ARG A 354 6.10 0.68 20.08
CA ARG A 354 7.12 1.58 19.51
C ARG A 354 7.34 1.32 18.02
N ARG A 355 7.99 2.28 17.38
CA ARG A 355 8.44 2.22 15.98
C ARG A 355 9.94 2.46 15.90
N GLU A 356 10.54 1.92 14.87
CA GLU A 356 11.92 2.17 14.50
C GLU A 356 12.01 2.50 13.01
N THR A 357 12.55 3.67 12.71
CA THR A 357 12.86 4.08 11.33
C THR A 357 14.22 3.53 10.93
N MET A 358 14.27 2.79 9.83
CA MET A 358 15.45 2.09 9.32
C MET A 358 15.73 2.48 7.87
N LEU A 359 16.96 2.39 7.42
CA LEU A 359 17.38 2.58 6.02
C LEU A 359 17.21 4.00 5.47
N SER A 360 17.07 5.01 6.33
CA SER A 360 16.98 6.43 5.90
C SER A 360 18.21 6.88 5.13
N GLU A 361 19.37 6.31 5.43
CA GLU A 361 20.66 6.59 4.81
C GLU A 361 20.72 6.21 3.33
N LEU A 362 19.84 5.32 2.90
CA LEU A 362 19.76 4.92 1.50
C LEU A 362 19.07 5.97 0.63
N HIS A 363 18.28 6.86 1.23
CA HIS A 363 17.51 7.91 0.54
C HIS A 363 16.59 7.36 -0.57
N GLN A 364 16.10 6.12 -0.42
CA GLN A 364 15.29 5.44 -1.43
C GLN A 364 13.83 5.35 -1.00
N ARG A 365 12.95 5.35 -1.98
CA ARG A 365 11.51 5.13 -1.80
C ARG A 365 11.26 3.63 -1.68
N ILE A 366 10.90 3.14 -0.51
CA ILE A 366 10.62 1.70 -0.32
C ILE A 366 9.19 1.40 -0.76
N ARG A 367 9.04 0.64 -1.85
CA ARG A 367 7.74 0.32 -2.47
C ARG A 367 7.11 -0.95 -1.93
N ASP A 368 7.91 -1.99 -1.71
CA ASP A 368 7.40 -3.29 -1.27
C ASP A 368 8.31 -3.88 -0.22
N VAL A 369 7.72 -4.63 0.68
CA VAL A 369 8.41 -5.36 1.76
C VAL A 369 7.86 -6.77 1.77
N ARG A 370 8.74 -7.78 1.67
CA ARG A 370 8.37 -9.19 1.70
C ARG A 370 9.35 -9.98 2.54
N GLN A 371 8.87 -10.98 3.27
CA GLN A 371 9.74 -12.00 3.85
C GLN A 371 9.96 -13.09 2.82
N GLY A 372 11.22 -13.40 2.55
CA GLY A 372 11.61 -14.50 1.66
C GLY A 372 11.52 -15.87 2.33
N PRO A 373 11.53 -16.95 1.52
CA PRO A 373 11.52 -18.33 2.03
C PRO A 373 12.77 -18.68 2.84
N ASP A 374 13.85 -17.92 2.69
CA ASP A 374 15.09 -18.00 3.47
C ASP A 374 15.03 -17.28 4.82
N GLY A 375 13.88 -16.65 5.13
CA GLY A 375 13.65 -15.90 6.35
C GLY A 375 14.28 -14.52 6.39
N LEU A 376 14.73 -13.99 5.26
CA LEU A 376 15.25 -12.63 5.13
C LEU A 376 14.16 -11.67 4.64
N LEU A 377 14.36 -10.36 4.83
CA LEU A 377 13.48 -9.35 4.29
C LEU A 377 13.98 -8.87 2.93
N TYR A 378 13.06 -8.74 1.99
CA TYR A 378 13.30 -8.25 0.64
C TYR A 378 12.50 -6.97 0.42
N LEU A 379 13.13 -5.99 -0.22
CA LEU A 379 12.55 -4.68 -0.49
C LEU A 379 12.65 -4.34 -1.96
N LEU A 380 11.67 -3.59 -2.45
CA LEU A 380 11.73 -2.93 -3.76
C LEU A 380 11.86 -1.42 -3.57
N THR A 381 12.71 -0.77 -4.36
CA THR A 381 12.79 0.69 -4.41
C THR A 381 11.96 1.22 -5.58
N ASP A 382 11.07 2.23 -5.35
CA ASP A 382 10.21 2.83 -6.41
C ASP A 382 10.97 3.91 -7.18
N GLU A 383 12.08 3.52 -7.81
CA GLU A 383 12.91 4.42 -8.60
C GLU A 383 12.97 3.97 -10.08
N ASP A 384 13.51 4.83 -10.92
CA ASP A 384 13.88 4.52 -12.29
C ASP A 384 15.30 5.09 -12.56
N PRO A 385 16.35 4.28 -12.39
CA PRO A 385 16.34 2.82 -12.14
C PRO A 385 16.07 2.45 -10.68
N GLY A 386 15.19 1.47 -10.46
CA GLY A 386 14.89 0.85 -9.18
C GLY A 386 15.70 -0.43 -8.92
N ALA A 387 15.56 -0.98 -7.72
CA ALA A 387 16.36 -2.12 -7.25
C ALA A 387 15.56 -3.11 -6.39
N VAL A 388 16.07 -4.33 -6.29
CA VAL A 388 15.72 -5.32 -5.27
C VAL A 388 16.82 -5.33 -4.22
N LEU A 389 16.44 -5.14 -2.97
CA LEU A 389 17.32 -5.17 -1.81
C LEU A 389 16.98 -6.39 -0.93
N ARG A 390 17.98 -6.91 -0.22
CA ARG A 390 17.81 -7.95 0.79
C ARG A 390 18.48 -7.54 2.09
N ILE A 391 17.76 -7.68 3.21
CA ILE A 391 18.28 -7.41 4.55
C ILE A 391 18.75 -8.73 5.17
N GLU A 392 20.00 -8.76 5.60
CA GLU A 392 20.68 -9.86 6.24
C GLU A 392 21.22 -9.44 7.61
N PRO A 393 21.41 -10.36 8.58
CA PRO A 393 22.22 -10.08 9.76
C PRO A 393 23.63 -9.66 9.33
N ALA A 394 24.16 -8.60 9.91
CA ALA A 394 25.57 -8.26 9.72
C ALA A 394 26.45 -9.19 10.57
N PRO A 395 27.68 -9.48 10.14
CA PRO A 395 28.64 -10.25 10.93
C PRO A 395 29.06 -9.52 12.22
#